data_42f3d27ffa0ff672babe19a4555c76be
#
_entry.id   42f3d27ffa0ff672babe19a4555c76be
#
_cell.length_a   1.000
_cell.length_b   1.000
_cell.length_c   1.000
_cell.angle_alpha   90.00
_cell.angle_beta   90.00
_cell.angle_gamma   90.00
#
_symmetry.space_group_name_H-M   'P 1'
#
loop_
_entity.id
_entity.type
_entity.pdbx_description
1 polymer ?
#
loop_
_entity_poly.entity_id
_entity_poly.type
_entity_poly.pdbx_seq_one_letter_code
_entity_poly.pdbx_strand_id
1 'polypeptide(L)'
;PTTKSCKEVYSEISDPIEALKTAYKDANKINRVGKLEEHVETLKARSEKMNNLMSNGYRTLHYVSVDPKTKQPDGKTDFRVTMSDKSRFKAARENMDKTGHNPIVNIPTEETFTAPLASSAEGQIAATMPLSLNGKIVDGIVLKFEKGKVVDVKASKNEDMLKEHIKSHK
;
A
#
# COMPACT_ATOMS: atom_id res chain seq x y z
N PRO A 1 40.72 -1.47 -10.34
CA PRO A 1 39.45 -2.21 -10.29
C PRO A 1 38.55 -1.65 -11.38
N THR A 2 38.42 -2.38 -12.48
CA THR A 2 37.52 -2.05 -13.59
C THR A 2 36.10 -2.26 -13.14
N THR A 3 35.32 -1.20 -13.06
CA THR A 3 33.89 -1.24 -12.84
C THR A 3 33.23 -1.94 -14.04
N LYS A 4 32.70 -3.12 -13.85
CA LYS A 4 31.88 -3.81 -14.87
C LYS A 4 30.65 -2.97 -15.20
N SER A 5 30.30 -2.88 -16.49
CA SER A 5 29.08 -2.21 -16.90
C SER A 5 27.84 -2.98 -16.45
N CYS A 6 26.69 -2.30 -16.27
CA CYS A 6 25.44 -2.97 -15.92
C CYS A 6 25.06 -4.11 -16.89
N LYS A 7 25.43 -3.99 -18.20
CA LYS A 7 25.21 -5.04 -19.19
C LYS A 7 26.04 -6.30 -18.94
N GLU A 8 27.30 -6.14 -18.51
CA GLU A 8 28.17 -7.28 -18.20
C GLU A 8 27.71 -8.01 -16.93
N VAL A 9 27.20 -7.27 -15.94
CA VAL A 9 26.62 -7.86 -14.73
C VAL A 9 25.32 -8.62 -15.07
N TYR A 10 24.46 -8.07 -15.94
CA TYR A 10 23.21 -8.73 -16.35
C TYR A 10 23.40 -9.98 -17.18
N SER A 11 24.46 -10.06 -18.01
CA SER A 11 24.76 -11.25 -18.83
C SER A 11 25.32 -12.43 -18.02
N GLU A 12 25.85 -12.17 -16.82
CA GLU A 12 26.39 -13.19 -15.91
C GLU A 12 25.31 -13.76 -14.96
N ILE A 13 24.12 -13.17 -14.92
CA ILE A 13 23.00 -13.59 -14.06
C ILE A 13 22.05 -14.47 -14.87
N SER A 14 22.28 -15.77 -14.87
CA SER A 14 21.40 -16.74 -15.54
C SER A 14 20.02 -16.87 -14.90
N ASP A 15 19.90 -16.54 -13.60
CA ASP A 15 18.66 -16.47 -12.85
C ASP A 15 18.75 -15.32 -11.83
N PRO A 16 17.98 -14.22 -12.03
CA PRO A 16 17.97 -13.09 -11.10
C PRO A 16 17.56 -13.46 -9.68
N ILE A 17 16.75 -14.50 -9.52
CA ILE A 17 16.30 -14.97 -8.20
C ILE A 17 17.45 -15.72 -7.49
N GLU A 18 18.18 -16.57 -8.20
CA GLU A 18 19.35 -17.27 -7.63
C GLU A 18 20.50 -16.30 -7.35
N ALA A 19 20.70 -15.28 -8.17
CA ALA A 19 21.68 -14.23 -7.90
C ALA A 19 21.31 -13.41 -6.66
N LEU A 20 20.04 -13.08 -6.50
CA LEU A 20 19.54 -12.45 -5.28
C LEU A 20 19.70 -13.35 -4.06
N LYS A 21 19.35 -14.62 -4.17
CA LYS A 21 19.54 -15.61 -3.09
C LYS A 21 21.00 -15.73 -2.69
N THR A 22 21.92 -15.72 -3.67
CA THR A 22 23.36 -15.80 -3.43
C THR A 22 23.91 -14.53 -2.81
N ALA A 23 23.51 -13.34 -3.31
CA ALA A 23 23.92 -12.06 -2.74
C ALA A 23 23.39 -11.83 -1.31
N TYR A 24 22.25 -12.41 -0.97
CA TYR A 24 21.71 -12.38 0.37
C TYR A 24 22.18 -13.52 1.28
N LYS A 25 22.82 -14.57 0.74
CA LYS A 25 23.36 -15.72 1.51
C LYS A 25 24.37 -15.28 2.56
N ASP A 26 25.24 -14.35 2.22
CA ASP A 26 26.33 -13.89 3.10
C ASP A 26 25.90 -12.90 4.19
N ALA A 27 24.65 -12.45 4.20
CA ALA A 27 24.21 -11.35 5.06
C ALA A 27 23.38 -11.74 6.29
N ASN A 28 23.30 -13.03 6.69
CA ASN A 28 22.42 -13.51 7.76
C ASN A 28 20.92 -13.05 7.59
N LYS A 29 20.58 -12.51 6.43
CA LYS A 29 19.25 -11.99 6.06
C LYS A 29 18.42 -12.99 5.26
N ILE A 30 18.94 -14.17 5.01
CA ILE A 30 18.33 -15.26 4.20
C ILE A 30 16.99 -15.72 4.75
N ASN A 31 16.80 -15.65 6.06
CA ASN A 31 15.49 -15.96 6.64
C ASN A 31 14.34 -15.11 6.06
N ARG A 32 14.64 -13.95 5.47
CA ARG A 32 13.62 -13.09 4.82
C ARG A 32 13.33 -13.50 3.38
N VAL A 33 14.33 -13.93 2.61
CA VAL A 33 14.13 -14.37 1.21
C VAL A 33 13.54 -15.78 1.15
N GLY A 34 13.98 -16.70 2.02
CA GLY A 34 13.35 -18.03 2.16
C GLY A 34 11.89 -17.98 2.62
N LYS A 35 11.47 -16.89 3.26
CA LYS A 35 10.09 -16.62 3.65
C LYS A 35 9.31 -15.78 2.65
N LEU A 36 9.90 -15.42 1.50
CA LEU A 36 9.23 -14.57 0.52
C LEU A 36 7.95 -15.21 -0.01
N GLU A 37 8.01 -16.47 -0.42
CA GLU A 37 6.83 -17.20 -0.92
C GLU A 37 5.79 -17.38 0.19
N GLU A 38 6.20 -17.71 1.41
CA GLU A 38 5.33 -17.80 2.57
C GLU A 38 4.63 -16.46 2.85
N HIS A 39 5.39 -15.37 2.74
CA HIS A 39 4.84 -14.01 2.91
C HIS A 39 3.83 -13.67 1.81
N VAL A 40 4.16 -13.98 0.55
CA VAL A 40 3.26 -13.77 -0.60
C VAL A 40 1.96 -14.56 -0.44
N GLU A 41 2.02 -15.83 -0.02
CA GLU A 41 0.83 -16.64 0.23
C GLU A 41 0.01 -16.09 1.43
N THR A 42 0.66 -15.53 2.44
CA THR A 42 -0.03 -14.86 3.54
C THR A 42 -0.82 -13.64 3.06
N LEU A 43 -0.23 -12.82 2.19
CA LEU A 43 -0.90 -11.65 1.60
C LEU A 43 -2.07 -12.08 0.70
N LYS A 44 -1.87 -13.14 -0.09
CA LYS A 44 -2.93 -13.73 -0.92
C LYS A 44 -4.11 -14.20 -0.07
N ALA A 45 -3.85 -14.96 1.00
CA ALA A 45 -4.89 -15.41 1.91
C ALA A 45 -5.65 -14.24 2.56
N ARG A 46 -4.98 -13.13 2.88
CA ARG A 46 -5.64 -11.89 3.36
C ARG A 46 -6.58 -11.32 2.28
N SER A 47 -6.12 -11.22 1.03
CA SER A 47 -6.95 -10.69 -0.07
C SER A 47 -8.15 -11.58 -0.37
N GLU A 48 -8.00 -12.90 -0.33
CA GLU A 48 -9.09 -13.86 -0.49
C GLU A 48 -10.12 -13.74 0.64
N LYS A 49 -9.68 -13.60 1.90
CA LYS A 49 -10.57 -13.36 3.04
C LYS A 49 -11.39 -12.09 2.86
N MET A 50 -10.76 -10.99 2.41
CA MET A 50 -11.46 -9.74 2.13
C MET A 50 -12.47 -9.89 0.98
N ASN A 51 -12.09 -10.60 -0.10
CA ASN A 51 -12.99 -10.87 -1.22
C ASN A 51 -14.21 -11.73 -0.80
N ASN A 52 -14.01 -12.70 0.08
CA ASN A 52 -15.09 -13.51 0.64
C ASN A 52 -16.07 -12.66 1.47
N LEU A 53 -15.54 -11.73 2.30
CA LEU A 53 -16.41 -10.79 3.03
C LEU A 53 -17.22 -9.91 2.07
N MET A 54 -16.60 -9.40 1.00
CA MET A 54 -17.29 -8.60 -0.02
C MET A 54 -18.38 -9.41 -0.74
N SER A 55 -18.12 -10.65 -1.06
CA SER A 55 -19.11 -11.56 -1.69
C SER A 55 -20.31 -11.83 -0.79
N ASN A 56 -20.11 -11.76 0.53
CA ASN A 56 -21.16 -11.87 1.55
C ASN A 56 -21.84 -10.52 1.87
N GLY A 57 -21.59 -9.47 1.07
CA GLY A 57 -22.25 -8.17 1.20
C GLY A 57 -21.53 -7.15 2.10
N TYR A 58 -20.43 -7.51 2.77
CA TYR A 58 -19.62 -6.57 3.57
C TYR A 58 -18.71 -5.75 2.68
N ARG A 59 -19.19 -4.63 2.17
CA ARG A 59 -18.48 -3.81 1.17
C ARG A 59 -17.97 -2.47 1.68
N THR A 60 -18.29 -2.09 2.90
CA THR A 60 -17.82 -0.84 3.51
C THR A 60 -16.69 -1.11 4.48
N LEU A 61 -15.56 -0.45 4.28
CA LEU A 61 -14.47 -0.40 5.24
C LEU A 61 -14.65 0.84 6.13
N HIS A 62 -14.54 0.64 7.42
CA HIS A 62 -14.57 1.69 8.41
C HIS A 62 -13.25 1.71 9.15
N TYR A 63 -12.51 2.80 8.99
CA TYR A 63 -11.21 3.03 9.64
C TYR A 63 -11.44 3.92 10.87
N VAL A 64 -11.03 3.44 12.02
CA VAL A 64 -11.09 4.18 13.28
C VAL A 64 -9.73 4.13 13.95
N SER A 65 -9.17 5.29 14.27
CA SER A 65 -7.95 5.35 15.09
C SER A 65 -8.29 5.15 16.56
N VAL A 66 -7.41 4.45 17.25
CA VAL A 66 -7.55 4.18 18.68
C VAL A 66 -6.29 4.64 19.43
N ASP A 67 -6.48 5.17 20.60
CA ASP A 67 -5.38 5.48 21.51
C ASP A 67 -4.65 4.19 21.90
N PRO A 68 -3.31 4.12 21.73
CA PRO A 68 -2.55 2.90 22.00
C PRO A 68 -2.63 2.41 23.44
N LYS A 69 -2.87 3.31 24.41
CA LYS A 69 -2.92 3.01 25.84
C LYS A 69 -4.32 2.58 26.28
N THR A 70 -5.32 3.39 25.94
CA THR A 70 -6.71 3.16 26.37
C THR A 70 -7.48 2.19 25.48
N LYS A 71 -7.00 1.95 24.24
CA LYS A 71 -7.70 1.16 23.21
C LYS A 71 -9.07 1.71 22.83
N GLN A 72 -9.35 2.96 23.18
CA GLN A 72 -10.58 3.65 22.82
C GLN A 72 -10.37 4.52 21.57
N PRO A 73 -11.42 4.79 20.78
CA PRO A 73 -11.34 5.74 19.66
C PRO A 73 -10.80 7.10 20.11
N ASP A 74 -9.78 7.61 19.40
CA ASP A 74 -9.14 8.90 19.73
C ASP A 74 -9.64 10.07 18.87
N GLY A 75 -10.58 9.81 17.96
CA GLY A 75 -11.23 10.81 17.12
C GLY A 75 -10.36 11.38 15.99
N LYS A 76 -9.12 10.94 15.82
CA LYS A 76 -8.23 11.43 14.75
C LYS A 76 -8.62 10.88 13.38
N THR A 77 -9.00 9.61 13.34
CA THR A 77 -9.53 8.96 12.14
C THR A 77 -10.88 8.33 12.44
N ASP A 78 -11.88 8.73 11.69
CA ASP A 78 -13.18 8.07 11.53
C ASP A 78 -13.56 8.22 10.06
N PHE A 79 -13.24 7.21 9.25
CA PHE A 79 -13.28 7.30 7.81
C PHE A 79 -13.89 6.04 7.20
N ARG A 80 -14.79 6.22 6.23
CA ARG A 80 -15.50 5.13 5.56
C ARG A 80 -15.32 5.20 4.06
N VAL A 81 -15.14 4.03 3.44
CA VAL A 81 -15.17 3.86 1.98
C VAL A 81 -15.94 2.60 1.63
N THR A 82 -16.68 2.64 0.53
CA THR A 82 -17.47 1.51 0.05
C THR A 82 -16.90 1.00 -1.28
N MET A 83 -16.81 -0.32 -1.41
CA MET A 83 -16.35 -1.00 -2.61
C MET A 83 -17.52 -1.25 -3.56
N SER A 84 -17.26 -1.21 -4.87
CA SER A 84 -18.24 -1.65 -5.87
C SER A 84 -18.38 -3.19 -5.85
N ASP A 85 -19.41 -3.70 -6.49
CA ASP A 85 -19.59 -5.14 -6.72
C ASP A 85 -18.50 -5.73 -7.64
N LYS A 86 -17.84 -4.90 -8.44
CA LYS A 86 -16.72 -5.26 -9.31
C LYS A 86 -15.35 -5.14 -8.64
N SER A 87 -15.25 -4.45 -7.50
CA SER A 87 -13.99 -4.33 -6.76
C SER A 87 -13.51 -5.70 -6.30
N ARG A 88 -12.20 -5.92 -6.34
CA ARG A 88 -11.56 -7.12 -5.81
C ARG A 88 -10.29 -6.70 -5.09
N PHE A 89 -10.05 -7.29 -3.93
CA PHE A 89 -8.77 -7.14 -3.24
C PHE A 89 -7.71 -7.96 -3.96
N LYS A 90 -6.56 -7.35 -4.17
CA LYS A 90 -5.36 -7.95 -4.73
C LYS A 90 -4.23 -7.89 -3.71
N ALA A 91 -3.20 -8.68 -3.93
CA ALA A 91 -2.01 -8.75 -3.10
C ALA A 91 -0.75 -8.76 -3.97
N ALA A 92 0.38 -9.16 -3.42
CA ALA A 92 1.69 -9.11 -4.06
C ALA A 92 1.79 -9.76 -5.45
N ARG A 93 1.00 -10.81 -5.71
CA ARG A 93 0.95 -11.46 -7.03
C ARG A 93 -0.23 -10.98 -7.86
N GLU A 94 -0.02 -10.90 -9.14
CA GLU A 94 -1.07 -10.58 -10.11
C GLU A 94 -1.04 -11.57 -11.29
N ASN A 95 -2.20 -12.14 -11.61
CA ASN A 95 -2.33 -12.94 -12.84
C ASN A 95 -2.29 -11.99 -14.03
N MET A 96 -1.20 -12.02 -14.77
CA MET A 96 -0.96 -11.10 -15.89
C MET A 96 -1.45 -11.65 -17.21
N ASP A 97 -2.40 -12.50 -17.29
CA ASP A 97 -3.03 -12.87 -18.56
C ASP A 97 -3.31 -14.36 -18.76
N LYS A 98 -3.59 -14.67 -20.02
CA LYS A 98 -3.85 -16.03 -20.52
C LYS A 98 -2.60 -16.91 -20.60
N THR A 99 -1.40 -16.37 -20.33
CA THR A 99 -0.13 -17.12 -20.42
C THR A 99 0.22 -17.88 -19.13
N GLY A 100 -0.54 -17.64 -18.06
CA GLY A 100 -0.31 -18.28 -16.77
C GLY A 100 0.85 -17.66 -15.97
N HIS A 101 1.44 -16.56 -16.45
CA HIS A 101 2.44 -15.83 -15.69
C HIS A 101 1.79 -15.15 -14.48
N ASN A 102 2.34 -15.41 -13.31
CA ASN A 102 1.87 -14.89 -12.03
C ASN A 102 3.03 -14.21 -11.26
N PRO A 103 3.56 -13.09 -11.79
CA PRO A 103 4.70 -12.43 -11.19
C PRO A 103 4.36 -11.80 -9.85
N ILE A 104 5.36 -11.66 -9.00
CA ILE A 104 5.28 -10.84 -7.80
C ILE A 104 5.56 -9.40 -8.24
N VAL A 105 4.52 -8.56 -8.25
CA VAL A 105 4.60 -7.20 -8.79
C VAL A 105 4.86 -6.13 -7.74
N ASN A 106 4.64 -6.44 -6.47
CA ASN A 106 4.76 -5.48 -5.37
C ASN A 106 5.44 -6.12 -4.15
N ILE A 107 6.77 -5.92 -4.02
CA ILE A 107 7.59 -6.39 -2.90
C ILE A 107 8.75 -5.40 -2.68
N PRO A 108 9.11 -5.12 -1.42
CA PRO A 108 8.51 -5.59 -0.17
C PRO A 108 7.20 -4.86 0.15
N THR A 109 6.18 -5.60 0.55
CA THR A 109 4.89 -5.02 0.93
C THR A 109 4.20 -5.84 2.02
N GLU A 110 3.34 -5.19 2.81
CA GLU A 110 2.34 -5.79 3.70
C GLU A 110 0.92 -5.53 3.17
N GLU A 111 0.81 -5.07 1.93
CA GLU A 111 -0.36 -4.46 1.36
C GLU A 111 -1.30 -5.48 0.72
N THR A 112 -2.58 -5.38 1.05
CA THR A 112 -3.67 -5.84 0.20
C THR A 112 -4.47 -4.63 -0.23
N PHE A 113 -4.73 -4.48 -1.51
CA PHE A 113 -5.28 -3.25 -2.07
C PHE A 113 -6.49 -3.52 -2.97
N THR A 114 -7.32 -2.50 -3.11
CA THR A 114 -8.49 -2.48 -3.98
C THR A 114 -8.83 -1.04 -4.35
N ALA A 115 -9.80 -0.86 -5.27
CA ALA A 115 -10.32 0.45 -5.63
C ALA A 115 -11.75 0.62 -5.07
N PRO A 116 -11.99 1.59 -4.19
CA PRO A 116 -13.33 1.94 -3.73
C PRO A 116 -14.11 2.72 -4.78
N LEU A 117 -15.41 2.89 -4.55
CA LEU A 117 -16.23 3.86 -5.27
C LEU A 117 -15.75 5.28 -4.94
N ALA A 118 -15.40 6.06 -5.95
CA ALA A 118 -14.83 7.40 -5.78
C ALA A 118 -15.73 8.32 -4.92
N SER A 119 -17.05 8.22 -5.08
CA SER A 119 -18.03 9.03 -4.33
C SER A 119 -18.32 8.55 -2.91
N SER A 120 -17.71 7.45 -2.46
CA SER A 120 -18.06 6.79 -1.19
C SER A 120 -17.19 7.21 0.00
N ALA A 121 -16.14 7.98 -0.22
CA ALA A 121 -15.25 8.41 0.84
C ALA A 121 -15.94 9.46 1.72
N GLU A 122 -16.09 9.13 3.02
CA GLU A 122 -16.76 9.97 4.03
C GLU A 122 -15.96 9.97 5.33
N GLY A 123 -15.96 11.12 6.01
CA GLY A 123 -15.36 11.27 7.32
C GLY A 123 -13.95 11.86 7.28
N GLN A 124 -13.15 11.58 8.31
CA GLN A 124 -11.84 12.17 8.52
C GLN A 124 -10.77 11.10 8.63
N ILE A 125 -9.62 11.36 8.01
CA ILE A 125 -8.42 10.52 8.13
C ILE A 125 -7.21 11.36 8.52
N ALA A 126 -6.46 10.90 9.52
CA ALA A 126 -5.19 11.48 9.94
C ALA A 126 -4.03 10.57 9.53
N ALA A 127 -3.00 11.14 8.91
CA ALA A 127 -1.77 10.42 8.61
C ALA A 127 -0.99 10.15 9.90
N THR A 128 -0.42 8.96 10.01
CA THR A 128 0.45 8.54 11.13
C THR A 128 1.92 8.82 10.86
N MET A 129 2.27 9.14 9.63
CA MET A 129 3.64 9.43 9.18
C MET A 129 3.67 10.69 8.33
N PRO A 130 4.79 11.43 8.33
CA PRO A 130 4.98 12.57 7.45
C PRO A 130 5.05 12.14 5.97
N LEU A 131 4.62 13.04 5.09
CA LEU A 131 4.68 12.87 3.64
C LEU A 131 5.81 13.72 3.06
N SER A 132 6.66 13.13 2.22
CA SER A 132 7.59 13.90 1.39
C SER A 132 6.88 14.31 0.10
N LEU A 133 6.72 15.63 -0.08
CA LEU A 133 6.05 16.22 -1.24
C LEU A 133 6.97 17.26 -1.87
N ASN A 134 7.39 17.05 -3.14
CA ASN A 134 8.29 17.93 -3.87
C ASN A 134 9.55 18.34 -3.07
N GLY A 135 10.17 17.36 -2.40
CA GLY A 135 11.39 17.56 -1.59
C GLY A 135 11.18 18.26 -0.25
N LYS A 136 9.95 18.54 0.15
CA LYS A 136 9.60 19.08 1.48
C LYS A 136 8.76 18.08 2.28
N ILE A 137 8.89 18.16 3.59
CA ILE A 137 8.13 17.30 4.51
C ILE A 137 6.84 18.02 4.90
N VAL A 138 5.71 17.38 4.62
CA VAL A 138 4.38 17.74 5.13
C VAL A 138 4.07 16.82 6.31
N ASP A 139 3.69 17.37 7.45
CA ASP A 139 3.48 16.59 8.67
C ASP A 139 2.15 16.94 9.36
N GLY A 140 1.65 16.03 10.20
CA GLY A 140 0.39 16.20 10.92
C GLY A 140 -0.82 16.35 10.00
N ILE A 141 -0.84 15.61 8.91
CA ILE A 141 -1.87 15.70 7.88
C ILE A 141 -3.20 15.14 8.40
N VAL A 142 -4.26 15.94 8.23
CA VAL A 142 -5.66 15.53 8.44
C VAL A 142 -6.47 15.94 7.22
N LEU A 143 -7.18 14.99 6.63
CA LEU A 143 -8.07 15.23 5.50
C LEU A 143 -9.50 14.88 5.88
N LYS A 144 -10.44 15.75 5.53
CA LYS A 144 -11.88 15.49 5.66
C LYS A 144 -12.48 15.26 4.28
N PHE A 145 -13.31 14.22 4.20
CA PHE A 145 -13.99 13.81 2.97
C PHE A 145 -15.50 13.90 3.12
N GLU A 146 -16.15 14.37 2.06
CA GLU A 146 -17.61 14.35 1.90
C GLU A 146 -17.92 13.95 0.44
N LYS A 147 -18.69 12.88 0.27
CA LYS A 147 -19.08 12.34 -1.05
C LYS A 147 -17.87 12.11 -1.98
N GLY A 148 -16.79 11.57 -1.42
CA GLY A 148 -15.57 11.27 -2.15
C GLY A 148 -14.65 12.44 -2.43
N LYS A 149 -14.99 13.65 -2.02
CA LYS A 149 -14.18 14.86 -2.23
C LYS A 149 -13.51 15.30 -0.93
N VAL A 150 -12.28 15.75 -1.03
CA VAL A 150 -11.59 16.40 0.08
C VAL A 150 -12.21 17.79 0.27
N VAL A 151 -12.85 18.02 1.43
CA VAL A 151 -13.51 19.28 1.78
C VAL A 151 -12.71 20.12 2.79
N ASP A 152 -11.85 19.49 3.60
CA ASP A 152 -10.94 20.19 4.51
C ASP A 152 -9.56 19.53 4.50
N VAL A 153 -8.53 20.34 4.60
CA VAL A 153 -7.12 19.93 4.57
C VAL A 153 -6.39 20.67 5.67
N LYS A 154 -5.78 19.95 6.59
CA LYS A 154 -4.94 20.47 7.65
C LYS A 154 -3.59 19.77 7.67
N ALA A 155 -2.55 20.50 7.99
CA ALA A 155 -1.25 19.94 8.30
C ALA A 155 -0.54 20.84 9.34
N SER A 156 0.28 20.26 10.20
CA SER A 156 1.08 21.02 11.16
C SER A 156 2.30 21.68 10.51
N LYS A 157 2.73 21.17 9.34
CA LYS A 157 3.88 21.66 8.58
C LYS A 157 3.59 21.63 7.08
N ASN A 158 3.87 22.73 6.39
CA ASN A 158 3.72 22.89 4.93
C ASN A 158 2.30 22.62 4.40
N GLU A 159 1.28 23.07 5.14
CA GLU A 159 -0.15 22.90 4.81
C GLU A 159 -0.50 23.48 3.44
N ASP A 160 -0.01 24.69 3.12
CA ASP A 160 -0.33 25.38 1.85
C ASP A 160 0.12 24.55 0.64
N MET A 161 1.29 23.93 0.73
CA MET A 161 1.79 23.04 -0.31
C MET A 161 0.88 21.82 -0.53
N LEU A 162 0.37 21.23 0.56
CA LEU A 162 -0.59 20.14 0.48
C LEU A 162 -1.90 20.58 -0.16
N LYS A 163 -2.40 21.76 0.21
CA LYS A 163 -3.61 22.35 -0.39
C LYS A 163 -3.46 22.61 -1.87
N GLU A 164 -2.31 23.12 -2.32
CA GLU A 164 -2.02 23.32 -3.75
C GLU A 164 -1.95 21.99 -4.50
N HIS A 165 -1.28 21.00 -3.93
CA HIS A 165 -1.19 19.66 -4.53
C HIS A 165 -2.58 19.03 -4.72
N ILE A 166 -3.44 19.09 -3.72
CA ILE A 166 -4.81 18.57 -3.81
C ILE A 166 -5.64 19.34 -4.84
N LYS A 167 -5.46 20.65 -4.97
CA LYS A 167 -6.18 21.47 -5.98
C LYS A 167 -5.79 21.13 -7.40
N SER A 168 -4.52 20.78 -7.66
CA SER A 168 -4.02 20.44 -8.99
C SER A 168 -4.52 19.08 -9.52
N HIS A 169 -5.15 18.26 -8.66
CA HIS A 169 -5.65 16.93 -8.98
C HIS A 169 -7.20 16.83 -8.92
N LYS A 170 -7.88 17.97 -9.02
CA LYS A 170 -9.36 18.04 -9.04
C LYS A 170 -9.91 17.86 -10.45
#